data_5708fd39f12f2b78446dac1110f3ec0f
#
_entry.id   5708fd39f12f2b78446dac1110f3ec0f
#
_cell.length_a   1.000
_cell.length_b   1.000
_cell.length_c   1.000
_cell.angle_alpha   90.00
_cell.angle_beta   90.00
_cell.angle_gamma   90.00
#
_symmetry.space_group_name_H-M   'P 1'
#
loop_
_entity.id
_entity.type
_entity.pdbx_description
1 polymer ?
#
loop_
_entity_poly.entity_id
_entity_poly.type
_entity_poly.pdbx_seq_one_letter_code
_entity_poly.pdbx_strand_id
1 'polypeptide(L)'
;MNEARAALVLGLFIGGIVAGVAVQRVTDPGVRANPYASLDRVDEPGQTAEVAQALLNNDPKALAQILDSQTLTALRDALMSPMGAPMADIRQVKFVGATGKANRVLAGYVLTGKDMSGTDAIVGFVLDVENGQIVGVN
;
A
#
# COMPACT_ATOMS: atom_id res chain seq x y z
N MET A 1 5.38 18.92 26.69
CA MET A 1 4.07 18.44 27.20
C MET A 1 3.12 17.96 26.08
N ASN A 2 3.26 18.46 24.86
CA ASN A 2 2.41 18.08 23.74
C ASN A 2 2.80 16.75 23.06
N GLU A 3 4.06 16.38 23.05
CA GLU A 3 4.55 15.15 22.43
C GLU A 3 4.12 13.87 23.18
N ALA A 4 4.14 13.93 24.51
CA ALA A 4 3.69 12.80 25.33
C ALA A 4 2.19 12.52 25.19
N ARG A 5 1.38 13.57 24.99
CA ARG A 5 -0.07 13.43 24.77
C ARG A 5 -0.40 12.90 23.37
N ALA A 6 0.35 13.31 22.36
CA ALA A 6 0.19 12.80 20.99
C ALA A 6 0.54 11.30 20.90
N ALA A 7 1.64 10.89 21.56
CA ALA A 7 2.03 9.49 21.62
C ALA A 7 1.00 8.62 22.37
N LEU A 8 0.40 9.14 23.44
CA LEU A 8 -0.64 8.43 24.19
C LEU A 8 -1.92 8.25 23.37
N VAL A 9 -2.33 9.29 22.62
CA VAL A 9 -3.52 9.24 21.79
C VAL A 9 -3.34 8.27 20.62
N LEU A 10 -2.15 8.27 20.00
CA LEU A 10 -1.83 7.33 18.91
C LEU A 10 -1.76 5.89 19.41
N GLY A 11 -1.16 5.68 20.59
CA GLY A 11 -1.10 4.35 21.21
C GLY A 11 -2.46 3.79 21.58
N LEU A 12 -3.37 4.64 22.09
CA LEU A 12 -4.75 4.25 22.40
C LEU A 12 -5.56 3.94 21.14
N PHE A 13 -5.33 4.66 20.03
CA PHE A 13 -6.03 4.43 18.77
C PHE A 13 -5.63 3.10 18.13
N ILE A 14 -4.33 2.79 18.10
CA ILE A 14 -3.81 1.51 17.59
C ILE A 14 -4.22 0.35 18.52
N GLY A 15 -4.12 0.53 19.83
CA GLY A 15 -4.55 -0.46 20.81
C GLY A 15 -6.05 -0.71 20.76
N GLY A 16 -6.85 0.33 20.53
CA GLY A 16 -8.32 0.21 20.41
C GLY A 16 -8.76 -0.58 19.20
N ILE A 17 -8.10 -0.41 18.05
CA ILE A 17 -8.41 -1.16 16.82
C ILE A 17 -8.05 -2.64 16.99
N VAL A 18 -6.88 -2.94 17.54
CA VAL A 18 -6.45 -4.34 17.77
C VAL A 18 -7.30 -5.01 18.84
N ALA A 19 -7.63 -4.33 19.93
CA ALA A 19 -8.51 -4.85 20.96
C ALA A 19 -9.94 -5.02 20.46
N GLY A 20 -10.46 -4.10 19.64
CA GLY A 20 -11.80 -4.19 19.04
C GLY A 20 -11.94 -5.41 18.13
N VAL A 21 -10.95 -5.70 17.30
CA VAL A 21 -10.94 -6.89 16.44
C VAL A 21 -10.83 -8.18 17.25
N ALA A 22 -10.03 -8.20 18.32
CA ALA A 22 -9.89 -9.36 19.19
C ALA A 22 -11.17 -9.61 20.00
N VAL A 23 -11.81 -8.57 20.51
CA VAL A 23 -13.06 -8.68 21.28
C VAL A 23 -14.22 -9.16 20.41
N GLN A 24 -14.34 -8.71 19.16
CA GLN A 24 -15.36 -9.22 18.24
C GLN A 24 -15.21 -10.71 17.95
N ARG A 25 -14.00 -11.24 17.93
CA ARG A 25 -13.77 -12.68 17.74
C ARG A 25 -14.19 -13.53 18.95
N VAL A 26 -14.15 -12.97 20.13
CA VAL A 26 -14.43 -13.69 21.40
C VAL A 26 -15.90 -13.60 21.82
N THR A 27 -16.60 -12.51 21.46
CA THR A 27 -17.93 -12.22 22.01
C THR A 27 -19.08 -12.60 21.09
N ASP A 28 -18.82 -13.00 19.84
CA ASP A 28 -19.90 -13.27 18.90
C ASP A 28 -19.68 -14.56 18.09
N PRO A 29 -19.83 -15.75 18.72
CA PRO A 29 -19.61 -17.04 18.06
C PRO A 29 -20.65 -17.41 17.00
N GLY A 30 -21.68 -16.59 16.77
CA GLY A 30 -22.77 -16.87 15.84
C GLY A 30 -22.90 -15.91 14.67
N VAL A 31 -22.09 -14.88 14.58
CA VAL A 31 -22.19 -13.86 13.55
C VAL A 31 -21.33 -14.21 12.34
N ARG A 32 -21.95 -14.02 11.21
CA ARG A 32 -21.48 -14.10 9.83
C ARG A 32 -19.95 -14.06 9.74
N ALA A 33 -19.35 -15.12 9.18
CA ALA A 33 -17.92 -15.17 8.90
C ALA A 33 -17.47 -13.81 8.36
N ASN A 34 -16.54 -13.16 9.06
CA ASN A 34 -15.92 -11.94 8.59
C ASN A 34 -15.41 -12.20 7.16
N PRO A 35 -15.90 -11.51 6.12
CA PRO A 35 -15.46 -11.77 4.75
C PRO A 35 -13.95 -11.56 4.59
N TYR A 36 -13.33 -10.83 5.50
CA TYR A 36 -11.88 -10.62 5.55
C TYR A 36 -11.13 -11.71 6.35
N ALA A 37 -11.82 -12.57 7.10
CA ALA A 37 -11.19 -13.67 7.83
C ALA A 37 -10.62 -14.77 6.90
N SER A 38 -10.96 -14.73 5.62
CA SER A 38 -10.46 -15.65 4.58
C SER A 38 -9.34 -15.07 3.73
N LEU A 39 -8.82 -13.89 4.07
CA LEU A 39 -7.66 -13.32 3.41
C LEU A 39 -6.39 -13.80 4.07
N ASP A 40 -5.52 -14.41 3.29
CA ASP A 40 -4.22 -14.87 3.74
C ASP A 40 -3.18 -13.75 3.59
N ARG A 41 -2.27 -13.67 4.56
CA ARG A 41 -1.08 -12.86 4.41
C ARG A 41 -0.14 -13.57 3.45
N VAL A 42 0.31 -12.88 2.43
CA VAL A 42 1.22 -13.39 1.41
C VAL A 42 2.51 -12.59 1.38
N ASP A 43 3.56 -13.23 0.89
CA ASP A 43 4.83 -12.57 0.64
C ASP A 43 4.71 -11.58 -0.53
N GLU A 44 5.70 -10.71 -0.66
CA GLU A 44 5.76 -9.73 -1.75
C GLU A 44 5.79 -10.45 -3.11
N PRO A 45 4.81 -10.22 -4.01
CA PRO A 45 4.83 -10.80 -5.33
C PRO A 45 6.01 -10.27 -6.17
N GLY A 46 6.64 -11.13 -6.96
CA GLY A 46 7.85 -10.78 -7.72
C GLY A 46 7.65 -9.58 -8.65
N GLN A 47 6.55 -9.53 -9.42
CA GLN A 47 6.26 -8.40 -10.31
C GLN A 47 6.05 -7.09 -9.56
N THR A 48 5.46 -7.11 -8.38
CA THR A 48 5.27 -5.88 -7.59
C THR A 48 6.59 -5.37 -7.03
N ALA A 49 7.51 -6.26 -6.66
CA ALA A 49 8.87 -5.90 -6.27
C ALA A 49 9.65 -5.26 -7.43
N GLU A 50 9.45 -5.75 -8.66
CA GLU A 50 10.06 -5.16 -9.86
C GLU A 50 9.54 -3.74 -10.12
N VAL A 51 8.23 -3.49 -9.94
CA VAL A 51 7.65 -2.13 -10.02
C VAL A 51 8.25 -1.22 -8.95
N ALA A 52 8.37 -1.68 -7.71
CA ALA A 52 8.97 -0.90 -6.63
C ALA A 52 10.44 -0.54 -6.94
N GLN A 53 11.19 -1.47 -7.49
CA GLN A 53 12.57 -1.23 -7.88
C GLN A 53 12.68 -0.26 -9.08
N ALA A 54 11.80 -0.38 -10.07
CA ALA A 54 11.76 0.52 -11.22
C ALA A 54 11.40 1.96 -10.81
N LEU A 55 10.47 2.12 -9.84
CA LEU A 55 10.14 3.41 -9.26
C LEU A 55 11.35 4.03 -8.53
N LEU A 56 12.02 3.25 -7.70
CA LEU A 56 13.20 3.71 -6.95
C LEU A 56 14.34 4.14 -7.88
N ASN A 57 14.53 3.43 -8.99
CA ASN A 57 15.55 3.72 -9.98
C ASN A 57 15.12 4.81 -10.98
N ASN A 58 13.91 5.32 -10.89
CA ASN A 58 13.31 6.24 -11.84
C ASN A 58 13.43 5.73 -13.29
N ASP A 59 13.07 4.47 -13.50
CA ASP A 59 13.17 3.79 -14.80
C ASP A 59 11.77 3.62 -15.46
N PRO A 60 11.34 4.59 -16.28
CA PRO A 60 10.05 4.53 -16.95
C PRO A 60 9.97 3.43 -18.01
N LYS A 61 11.11 3.00 -18.55
CA LYS A 61 11.14 1.92 -19.55
C LYS A 61 10.86 0.58 -18.90
N ALA A 62 11.45 0.31 -17.73
CA ALA A 62 11.16 -0.89 -16.96
C ALA A 62 9.67 -0.94 -16.54
N LEU A 63 9.11 0.18 -16.09
CA LEU A 63 7.68 0.26 -15.77
C LEU A 63 6.79 -0.06 -16.96
N ALA A 64 7.11 0.47 -18.15
CA ALA A 64 6.35 0.21 -19.38
C ALA A 64 6.48 -1.23 -19.89
N GLN A 65 7.49 -1.98 -19.47
CA GLN A 65 7.64 -3.40 -19.77
C GLN A 65 6.81 -4.30 -18.84
N ILE A 66 6.62 -3.86 -17.58
CA ILE A 66 5.92 -4.62 -16.55
C ILE A 66 4.42 -4.33 -16.58
N LEU A 67 4.04 -3.07 -16.83
CA LEU A 67 2.67 -2.58 -16.75
C LEU A 67 2.12 -2.25 -18.14
N ASP A 68 0.85 -2.58 -18.36
CA ASP A 68 0.14 -2.06 -19.53
C ASP A 68 -0.10 -0.53 -19.42
N SER A 69 -0.53 0.09 -20.50
CA SER A 69 -0.71 1.55 -20.58
C SER A 69 -1.76 2.07 -19.59
N GLN A 70 -2.82 1.31 -19.34
CA GLN A 70 -3.87 1.70 -18.40
C GLN A 70 -3.38 1.63 -16.96
N THR A 71 -2.74 0.55 -16.58
CA THR A 71 -2.15 0.34 -15.25
C THR A 71 -1.03 1.35 -14.98
N LEU A 72 -0.21 1.66 -16.00
CA LEU A 72 0.83 2.68 -15.89
C LEU A 72 0.25 4.08 -15.65
N THR A 73 -0.87 4.41 -16.29
CA THR A 73 -1.58 5.68 -16.05
C THR A 73 -2.13 5.72 -14.62
N ALA A 74 -2.80 4.65 -14.18
CA ALA A 74 -3.30 4.53 -12.82
C ALA A 74 -2.19 4.65 -11.77
N LEU A 75 -1.01 4.06 -12.03
CA LEU A 75 0.15 4.22 -11.15
C LEU A 75 0.62 5.68 -11.07
N ARG A 76 0.69 6.39 -12.19
CA ARG A 76 1.05 7.82 -12.20
C ARG A 76 0.07 8.65 -11.39
N ASP A 77 -1.22 8.37 -11.52
CA ASP A 77 -2.26 9.07 -10.75
C ASP A 77 -2.18 8.74 -9.26
N ALA A 78 -1.87 7.50 -8.90
CA ALA A 78 -1.64 7.08 -7.51
C ALA A 78 -0.39 7.73 -6.89
N LEU A 79 0.60 8.12 -7.70
CA LEU A 79 1.84 8.76 -7.25
C LEU A 79 1.75 10.30 -7.18
N MET A 80 0.56 10.83 -7.00
CA MET A 80 0.37 12.25 -6.70
C MET A 80 0.57 12.52 -5.22
N SER A 81 1.30 13.60 -4.90
CA SER A 81 1.44 14.04 -3.52
C SER A 81 0.09 14.51 -2.95
N PRO A 82 -0.07 14.60 -1.62
CA PRO A 82 -1.28 15.17 -1.01
C PRO A 82 -1.59 16.60 -1.44
N MET A 83 -0.59 17.31 -1.95
CA MET A 83 -0.72 18.67 -2.51
C MET A 83 -1.12 18.67 -4.00
N GLY A 84 -1.34 17.50 -4.59
CA GLY A 84 -1.74 17.35 -5.99
C GLY A 84 -0.61 17.50 -7.01
N ALA A 85 0.64 17.41 -6.60
CA ALA A 85 1.80 17.43 -7.49
C ALA A 85 2.37 16.01 -7.68
N PRO A 86 2.80 15.64 -8.90
CA PRO A 86 3.44 14.33 -9.13
C PRO A 86 4.72 14.15 -8.31
N MET A 87 4.98 12.94 -7.84
CA MET A 87 6.28 12.61 -7.25
C MET A 87 7.38 12.68 -8.30
N ALA A 88 8.48 13.35 -7.97
CA ALA A 88 9.60 13.61 -8.89
C ALA A 88 10.92 12.99 -8.45
N ASP A 89 11.21 13.01 -7.14
CA ASP A 89 12.44 12.47 -6.57
C ASP A 89 12.06 11.41 -5.52
N ILE A 90 11.92 10.16 -5.96
CA ILE A 90 11.59 9.03 -5.09
C ILE A 90 12.88 8.55 -4.42
N ARG A 91 12.91 8.61 -3.10
CA ARG A 91 14.08 8.24 -2.28
C ARG A 91 13.95 6.87 -1.67
N GLN A 92 12.75 6.46 -1.38
CA GLN A 92 12.47 5.16 -0.78
C GLN A 92 11.14 4.62 -1.26
N VAL A 93 11.10 3.33 -1.57
CA VAL A 93 9.88 2.56 -1.79
C VAL A 93 9.92 1.38 -0.83
N LYS A 94 8.90 1.25 0.00
CA LYS A 94 8.83 0.23 1.03
C LYS A 94 7.58 -0.62 0.86
N PHE A 95 7.77 -1.92 0.76
CA PHE A 95 6.70 -2.90 0.88
C PHE A 95 6.15 -2.90 2.32
N VAL A 96 4.84 -2.75 2.49
CA VAL A 96 4.19 -2.73 3.79
C VAL A 96 3.39 -3.99 4.10
N GLY A 97 3.06 -4.76 3.09
CA GLY A 97 2.39 -6.05 3.24
C GLY A 97 1.54 -6.41 2.03
N ALA A 98 1.22 -7.68 1.93
CA ALA A 98 0.27 -8.17 0.94
C ALA A 98 -0.75 -9.11 1.59
N THR A 99 -1.94 -9.11 1.02
CA THR A 99 -3.01 -10.01 1.40
C THR A 99 -3.68 -10.55 0.14
N GLY A 100 -4.15 -11.77 0.20
CA GLY A 100 -4.73 -12.39 -0.98
C GLY A 100 -5.74 -13.48 -0.68
N LYS A 101 -6.45 -13.86 -1.73
CA LYS A 101 -7.37 -15.00 -1.73
C LYS A 101 -7.40 -15.59 -3.13
N ALA A 102 -7.24 -16.91 -3.20
CA ALA A 102 -7.14 -17.63 -4.46
C ALA A 102 -6.00 -17.07 -5.34
N ASN A 103 -6.33 -16.58 -6.53
CA ASN A 103 -5.38 -16.07 -7.52
C ASN A 103 -5.17 -14.55 -7.49
N ARG A 104 -5.82 -13.84 -6.54
CA ARG A 104 -5.74 -12.37 -6.43
C ARG A 104 -5.02 -11.94 -5.17
N VAL A 105 -4.09 -11.01 -5.31
CA VAL A 105 -3.26 -10.46 -4.23
C VAL A 105 -3.27 -8.94 -4.31
N LEU A 106 -3.43 -8.29 -3.18
CA LEU A 106 -3.26 -6.84 -3.01
C LEU A 106 -1.95 -6.59 -2.27
N ALA A 107 -1.01 -5.92 -2.91
CA ALA A 107 0.31 -5.61 -2.37
C ALA A 107 0.43 -4.10 -2.12
N GLY A 108 0.61 -3.72 -0.86
CA GLY A 108 0.70 -2.34 -0.42
C GLY A 108 2.13 -1.83 -0.34
N TYR A 109 2.33 -0.59 -0.76
CA TYR A 109 3.60 0.11 -0.75
C TYR A 109 3.46 1.52 -0.20
N VAL A 110 4.52 1.99 0.41
CA VAL A 110 4.70 3.39 0.77
C VAL A 110 5.99 3.90 0.15
N LEU A 111 5.91 5.04 -0.49
CA LEU A 111 7.09 5.72 -1.00
C LEU A 111 7.27 7.09 -0.35
N THR A 112 8.50 7.50 -0.24
CA THR A 112 8.89 8.82 0.25
C THR A 112 9.80 9.51 -0.74
N GLY A 113 9.74 10.82 -0.80
CA GLY A 113 10.56 11.60 -1.70
C GLY A 113 10.11 13.05 -1.76
N LYS A 114 10.42 13.71 -2.87
CA LYS A 114 9.94 15.06 -3.18
C LYS A 114 8.99 15.02 -4.37
N ASP A 115 7.97 15.86 -4.31
CA ASP A 115 7.12 16.11 -5.45
C ASP A 115 7.77 17.14 -6.42
N MET A 116 7.11 17.42 -7.53
CA MET A 116 7.58 18.39 -8.53
C MET A 116 7.67 19.83 -8.00
N SER A 117 7.01 20.16 -6.89
CA SER A 117 7.16 21.45 -6.22
C SER A 117 8.39 21.51 -5.29
N GLY A 118 9.09 20.40 -5.11
CA GLY A 118 10.22 20.26 -4.20
C GLY A 118 9.83 20.01 -2.74
N THR A 119 8.55 19.73 -2.48
CA THR A 119 8.03 19.45 -1.14
C THR A 119 8.22 17.97 -0.79
N ASP A 120 8.67 17.69 0.42
CA ASP A 120 8.75 16.31 0.91
C ASP A 120 7.35 15.71 1.04
N ALA A 121 7.15 14.52 0.49
CA ALA A 121 5.88 13.85 0.47
C ALA A 121 6.01 12.36 0.79
N ILE A 122 4.93 11.81 1.34
CA ILE A 122 4.74 10.37 1.57
C ILE A 122 3.47 9.98 0.83
N VAL A 123 3.57 8.95 0.00
CA VAL A 123 2.46 8.44 -0.82
C VAL A 123 2.34 6.95 -0.61
N GLY A 124 1.12 6.47 -0.38
CA GLY A 124 0.80 5.04 -0.35
C GLY A 124 0.05 4.63 -1.61
N PHE A 125 0.31 3.42 -2.10
CA PHE A 125 -0.44 2.82 -3.19
C PHE A 125 -0.54 1.31 -3.03
N VAL A 126 -1.51 0.70 -3.71
CA VAL A 126 -1.74 -0.74 -3.69
C VAL A 126 -1.72 -1.26 -5.11
N LEU A 127 -0.92 -2.29 -5.35
CA LEU A 127 -0.91 -3.03 -6.61
C LEU A 127 -1.85 -4.23 -6.51
N ASP A 128 -2.76 -4.34 -7.46
CA ASP A 128 -3.68 -5.46 -7.60
C ASP A 128 -3.07 -6.47 -8.57
N VAL A 129 -2.84 -7.68 -8.08
CA VAL A 129 -2.22 -8.77 -8.83
C VAL A 129 -3.24 -9.89 -9.02
N GLU A 130 -3.46 -10.31 -10.23
CA GLU A 130 -4.31 -11.44 -10.57
C GLU A 130 -3.54 -12.43 -11.46
N ASN A 131 -3.54 -13.71 -11.09
CA ASN A 131 -2.78 -14.76 -11.78
C ASN A 131 -1.28 -14.42 -11.96
N GLY A 132 -0.69 -13.72 -11.00
CA GLY A 132 0.71 -13.31 -11.02
C GLY A 132 1.01 -12.07 -11.87
N GLN A 133 -0.01 -11.43 -12.47
CA GLN A 133 0.13 -10.21 -13.26
C GLN A 133 -0.53 -9.02 -12.57
N ILE A 134 0.09 -7.86 -12.66
CA ILE A 134 -0.47 -6.63 -12.13
C ILE A 134 -1.59 -6.17 -13.06
N VAL A 135 -2.80 -6.04 -12.52
CA VAL A 135 -4.02 -5.69 -13.26
C VAL A 135 -4.61 -4.35 -12.84
N GLY A 136 -4.09 -3.74 -11.80
CA GLY A 136 -4.59 -2.45 -11.32
C GLY A 136 -3.71 -1.81 -10.26
N VAL A 137 -4.00 -0.52 -10.02
CA VAL A 137 -3.38 0.31 -8.97
C VAL A 137 -4.48 1.11 -8.27
N ASN A 138 -4.40 1.18 -6.93
CA ASN A 138 -5.31 1.92 -6.07
C ASN A 138 -4.54 2.77 -5.06
#